data_9ee305b70c11ac55a133e336e87f759e
#
_entry.id   9ee305b70c11ac55a133e336e87f759e
#
_cell.length_a   1.000
_cell.length_b   1.000
_cell.length_c   1.000
_cell.angle_alpha   90.00
_cell.angle_beta   90.00
_cell.angle_gamma   90.00
#
_symmetry.space_group_name_H-M   'P 1'
#
loop_
_entity.id
_entity.type
_entity.pdbx_description
1 polymer ?
#
loop_
_entity_poly.entity_id
_entity_poly.type
_entity_poly.pdbx_seq_one_letter_code
_entity_poly.pdbx_strand_id
1 'polypeptide(L)'
;MKVSDFTFDLPEELIAQDPLEDRSSSRLLTLDKNTGEIGHDVFHNIVNYLKPGDCLVLNNTKVIPARLIGAKEETGGKVEVLLLKRKQDNVWETLVKPGKKARPGARISFGDGKLVGEVIDVVDEGNRLVKFEYEGIFEEVLDELGQMPLPPYITHQLKDKNRYQTVYAKYDGSAAAPTAGLHFTKELLQQIKDMGINIAYVTLHVGLGTFRPVKVDDVLEHHMHSEFYRIEEEDAELINETKKNGGRVISVGTTSTRTLESVAEEDGTLHAKSGWTDIFIYPGYKFKVIDGLITNFHLPESTLLMLVSALAGREHILNAYNIAVKERYRFFSFGDAMFIHP
;
A
#
# COMPACT_ATOMS: atom_id res chain seq x y z
N MET A 1 14.09 11.89 17.80
CA MET A 1 12.62 11.88 17.62
C MET A 1 12.15 10.49 17.99
N LYS A 2 11.21 10.40 18.91
CA LYS A 2 10.74 9.10 19.39
C LYS A 2 9.56 8.60 18.57
N VAL A 3 9.44 7.29 18.42
CA VAL A 3 8.29 6.66 17.77
C VAL A 3 7.00 6.99 18.54
N SER A 4 7.06 7.06 19.87
CA SER A 4 5.94 7.47 20.73
C SER A 4 5.46 8.93 20.53
N ASP A 5 6.24 9.76 19.84
CA ASP A 5 5.80 11.11 19.47
C ASP A 5 4.66 11.10 18.42
N PHE A 6 4.42 9.94 17.78
CA PHE A 6 3.42 9.70 16.75
C PHE A 6 2.28 8.82 17.25
N THR A 7 1.88 8.98 18.50
CA THR A 7 0.79 8.21 19.09
C THR A 7 -0.50 9.03 19.17
N PHE A 8 -1.62 8.35 19.09
CA PHE A 8 -2.96 8.85 19.39
C PHE A 8 -3.81 7.69 19.86
N ASP A 9 -4.88 7.98 20.58
CA ASP A 9 -5.78 6.95 21.09
C ASP A 9 -6.76 6.52 19.99
N LEU A 10 -6.69 5.26 19.57
CA LEU A 10 -7.51 4.70 18.51
C LEU A 10 -8.39 3.57 19.05
N PRO A 11 -9.71 3.80 19.20
CA PRO A 11 -10.65 2.74 19.52
C PRO A 11 -10.67 1.64 18.45
N GLU A 12 -10.62 0.39 18.87
CA GLU A 12 -10.54 -0.78 17.98
C GLU A 12 -11.75 -0.86 17.03
N GLU A 13 -12.93 -0.45 17.50
CA GLU A 13 -14.15 -0.44 16.69
C GLU A 13 -14.11 0.53 15.50
N LEU A 14 -13.17 1.47 15.45
CA LEU A 14 -12.97 2.35 14.30
C LEU A 14 -12.12 1.72 13.19
N ILE A 15 -11.48 0.60 13.45
CA ILE A 15 -10.72 -0.15 12.45
C ILE A 15 -11.69 -0.85 11.49
N ALA A 16 -11.75 -0.40 10.25
CA ALA A 16 -12.68 -0.93 9.26
C ALA A 16 -12.34 -2.37 8.90
N GLN A 17 -13.32 -3.28 9.08
CA GLN A 17 -13.17 -4.70 8.73
C GLN A 17 -13.67 -5.02 7.33
N ASP A 18 -14.65 -4.26 6.85
CA ASP A 18 -15.31 -4.48 5.56
C ASP A 18 -15.26 -3.21 4.70
N PRO A 19 -15.10 -3.36 3.36
CA PRO A 19 -15.23 -2.23 2.45
C PRO A 19 -16.70 -1.78 2.37
N LEU A 20 -16.90 -0.48 2.13
CA LEU A 20 -18.22 0.05 1.80
C LEU A 20 -18.71 -0.52 0.46
N GLU A 21 -20.00 -0.65 0.27
CA GLU A 21 -20.58 -1.15 -0.99
C GLU A 21 -20.19 -0.24 -2.16
N ASP A 22 -20.41 1.06 -2.04
CA ASP A 22 -19.86 2.07 -2.96
C ASP A 22 -18.51 2.58 -2.44
N ARG A 23 -17.45 2.38 -3.21
CA ARG A 23 -16.08 2.79 -2.87
C ARG A 23 -15.96 4.29 -2.64
N SER A 24 -16.64 5.08 -3.45
CA SER A 24 -16.54 6.54 -3.44
C SER A 24 -17.42 7.21 -2.37
N SER A 25 -18.24 6.43 -1.67
CA SER A 25 -19.09 6.92 -0.57
C SER A 25 -18.38 7.02 0.78
N SER A 26 -17.10 6.66 0.87
CA SER A 26 -16.29 6.89 2.08
C SER A 26 -16.24 8.37 2.45
N ARG A 27 -16.07 8.67 3.74
CA ARG A 27 -15.88 10.05 4.18
C ARG A 27 -14.51 10.56 3.75
N LEU A 28 -14.41 11.86 3.57
CA LEU A 28 -13.19 12.58 3.23
C LEU A 28 -12.92 13.65 4.28
N LEU A 29 -11.78 13.56 4.96
CA LEU A 29 -11.28 14.67 5.77
C LEU A 29 -10.26 15.43 4.93
N THR A 30 -10.47 16.73 4.75
CA THR A 30 -9.49 17.60 4.09
C THR A 30 -8.64 18.31 5.13
N LEU A 31 -7.35 18.46 4.86
CA LEU A 31 -6.39 19.13 5.72
C LEU A 31 -5.52 20.07 4.89
N ASP A 32 -5.64 21.38 5.11
CA ASP A 32 -4.66 22.34 4.61
C ASP A 32 -3.35 22.16 5.36
N LYS A 33 -2.28 21.77 4.64
CA LYS A 33 -0.98 21.45 5.26
C LYS A 33 -0.28 22.66 5.85
N ASN A 34 -0.62 23.89 5.41
CA ASN A 34 0.02 25.12 5.84
C ASN A 34 -0.66 25.72 7.07
N THR A 35 -1.99 25.68 7.11
CA THR A 35 -2.80 26.31 8.16
C THR A 35 -3.29 25.32 9.21
N GLY A 36 -3.39 24.02 8.88
CA GLY A 36 -4.01 23.00 9.72
C GLY A 36 -5.53 23.02 9.69
N GLU A 37 -6.14 23.83 8.79
CA GLU A 37 -7.61 23.87 8.64
C GLU A 37 -8.15 22.53 8.17
N ILE A 38 -9.26 22.11 8.80
CA ILE A 38 -9.89 20.81 8.56
C ILE A 38 -11.28 21.01 8.00
N GLY A 39 -11.59 20.26 6.93
CA GLY A 39 -12.92 20.13 6.37
C GLY A 39 -13.40 18.69 6.36
N HIS A 40 -14.72 18.52 6.22
CA HIS A 40 -15.36 17.20 6.16
C HIS A 40 -16.22 17.12 4.91
N ASP A 41 -16.09 16.02 4.17
CA ASP A 41 -16.80 15.78 2.92
C ASP A 41 -16.99 14.26 2.69
N VAL A 42 -17.43 13.88 1.52
CA VAL A 42 -17.52 12.53 1.01
C VAL A 42 -16.56 12.37 -0.18
N PHE A 43 -15.94 11.22 -0.33
CA PHE A 43 -14.84 11.04 -1.26
C PHE A 43 -15.20 11.35 -2.73
N HIS A 44 -16.41 11.05 -3.19
CA HIS A 44 -16.80 11.38 -4.56
C HIS A 44 -16.75 12.88 -4.86
N ASN A 45 -16.76 13.74 -3.83
CA ASN A 45 -16.60 15.20 -3.96
C ASN A 45 -15.13 15.64 -4.08
N ILE A 46 -14.17 14.71 -4.14
CA ILE A 46 -12.75 15.03 -4.34
C ILE A 46 -12.52 15.92 -5.56
N VAL A 47 -13.37 15.80 -6.57
CA VAL A 47 -13.36 16.63 -7.78
C VAL A 47 -13.47 18.13 -7.48
N ASN A 48 -14.11 18.52 -6.40
CA ASN A 48 -14.26 19.94 -5.99
C ASN A 48 -12.95 20.54 -5.46
N TYR A 49 -11.98 19.71 -5.12
CA TYR A 49 -10.68 20.10 -4.57
C TYR A 49 -9.55 20.05 -5.60
N LEU A 50 -9.84 19.52 -6.78
CA LEU A 50 -8.91 19.38 -7.91
C LEU A 50 -9.15 20.50 -8.93
N LYS A 51 -8.11 20.86 -9.66
CA LYS A 51 -8.14 21.94 -10.67
C LYS A 51 -7.64 21.41 -12.01
N PRO A 52 -8.18 21.91 -13.15
CA PRO A 52 -7.59 21.63 -14.45
C PRO A 52 -6.08 21.91 -14.46
N GLY A 53 -5.30 21.00 -15.01
CA GLY A 53 -3.84 21.05 -15.00
C GLY A 53 -3.16 20.38 -13.81
N ASP A 54 -3.90 19.96 -12.78
CA ASP A 54 -3.36 19.06 -11.74
C ASP A 54 -3.03 17.68 -12.33
N CYS A 55 -2.18 16.93 -11.65
CA CYS A 55 -1.88 15.53 -11.97
C CYS A 55 -2.09 14.64 -10.72
N LEU A 56 -2.99 13.65 -10.82
CA LEU A 56 -3.08 12.58 -9.85
C LEU A 56 -2.10 11.48 -10.22
N VAL A 57 -1.32 11.01 -9.25
CA VAL A 57 -0.39 9.89 -9.44
C VAL A 57 -0.86 8.67 -8.67
N LEU A 58 -1.19 7.61 -9.38
CA LEU A 58 -1.80 6.38 -8.88
C LEU A 58 -0.79 5.22 -8.93
N ASN A 59 -0.82 4.34 -7.93
CA ASN A 59 -0.04 3.10 -7.95
C ASN A 59 -0.87 1.99 -8.61
N ASN A 60 -0.47 1.53 -9.79
CA ASN A 60 -1.17 0.54 -10.60
C ASN A 60 -0.73 -0.91 -10.32
N THR A 61 -0.08 -1.15 -9.19
CA THR A 61 0.25 -2.51 -8.77
C THR A 61 -1.00 -3.35 -8.57
N LYS A 62 -0.89 -4.64 -8.86
CA LYS A 62 -1.96 -5.62 -8.68
C LYS A 62 -1.58 -6.61 -7.60
N VAL A 63 -2.49 -6.83 -6.66
CA VAL A 63 -2.33 -7.81 -5.59
C VAL A 63 -2.50 -9.20 -6.18
N ILE A 64 -1.53 -10.07 -5.90
CA ILE A 64 -1.63 -11.48 -6.24
C ILE A 64 -2.29 -12.25 -5.08
N PRO A 65 -3.00 -13.35 -5.33
CA PRO A 65 -3.59 -14.19 -4.27
C PRO A 65 -2.50 -15.00 -3.58
N ALA A 66 -1.59 -14.30 -2.91
CA ALA A 66 -0.32 -14.79 -2.40
C ALA A 66 -0.41 -15.67 -1.16
N ARG A 67 -1.60 -15.81 -0.55
CA ARG A 67 -1.83 -16.60 0.65
C ARG A 67 -2.33 -17.99 0.30
N LEU A 68 -1.49 -18.98 0.53
CA LEU A 68 -1.77 -20.40 0.25
C LEU A 68 -2.02 -21.16 1.54
N ILE A 69 -3.10 -21.93 1.59
CA ILE A 69 -3.43 -22.82 2.71
C ILE A 69 -3.26 -24.27 2.23
N GLY A 70 -2.36 -24.98 2.86
CA GLY A 70 -2.03 -26.36 2.52
C GLY A 70 -1.83 -27.23 3.73
N ALA A 71 -1.37 -28.44 3.48
CA ALA A 71 -1.05 -29.43 4.50
C ALA A 71 0.32 -30.06 4.24
N LYS A 72 1.06 -30.35 5.31
CA LYS A 72 2.29 -31.13 5.23
C LYS A 72 1.99 -32.51 4.67
N GLU A 73 2.74 -32.96 3.67
CA GLU A 73 2.56 -34.30 3.09
C GLU A 73 2.76 -35.41 4.12
N GLU A 74 3.75 -35.28 5.01
CA GLU A 74 4.07 -36.31 6.02
C GLU A 74 3.04 -36.45 7.12
N THR A 75 2.46 -35.31 7.59
CA THR A 75 1.68 -35.29 8.85
C THR A 75 0.25 -34.81 8.68
N GLY A 76 -0.14 -34.32 7.51
CA GLY A 76 -1.44 -33.69 7.27
C GLY A 76 -1.65 -32.37 8.04
N GLY A 77 -0.63 -31.88 8.75
CA GLY A 77 -0.73 -30.68 9.56
C GLY A 77 -0.91 -29.43 8.70
N LYS A 78 -1.94 -28.61 9.02
CA LYS A 78 -2.25 -27.37 8.31
C LYS A 78 -1.06 -26.40 8.33
N VAL A 79 -0.75 -25.83 7.19
CA VAL A 79 0.32 -24.84 6.98
C VAL A 79 -0.21 -23.72 6.10
N GLU A 80 0.07 -22.49 6.50
CA GLU A 80 -0.14 -21.29 5.70
C GLU A 80 1.20 -20.86 5.11
N VAL A 81 1.24 -20.63 3.80
CA VAL A 81 2.38 -20.10 3.07
C VAL A 81 1.97 -18.80 2.41
N LEU A 82 2.69 -17.73 2.70
CA LEU A 82 2.44 -16.42 2.12
C LEU A 82 3.63 -16.02 1.26
N LEU A 83 3.38 -15.88 -0.03
CA LEU A 83 4.39 -15.48 -1.02
C LEU A 83 4.80 -14.02 -0.78
N LEU A 84 6.11 -13.76 -0.68
CA LEU A 84 6.65 -12.42 -0.47
C LEU A 84 7.37 -11.89 -1.70
N LYS A 85 8.34 -12.66 -2.21
CA LYS A 85 9.21 -12.24 -3.30
C LYS A 85 9.62 -13.43 -4.15
N ARG A 86 9.43 -13.33 -5.46
CA ARG A 86 9.94 -14.30 -6.42
C ARG A 86 11.46 -14.13 -6.55
N LYS A 87 12.21 -15.21 -6.35
CA LYS A 87 13.69 -15.24 -6.48
C LYS A 87 14.13 -15.81 -7.82
N GLN A 88 13.44 -16.88 -8.26
CA GLN A 88 13.63 -17.56 -9.54
C GLN A 88 12.25 -18.02 -10.02
N ASP A 89 12.16 -18.62 -11.21
CA ASP A 89 10.88 -18.99 -11.84
C ASP A 89 9.89 -19.70 -10.91
N ASN A 90 10.38 -20.69 -10.15
CA ASN A 90 9.56 -21.47 -9.23
C ASN A 90 10.01 -21.40 -7.76
N VAL A 91 10.93 -20.49 -7.42
CA VAL A 91 11.42 -20.30 -6.05
C VAL A 91 10.97 -18.96 -5.50
N TRP A 92 10.31 -19.01 -4.36
CA TRP A 92 9.78 -17.82 -3.67
C TRP A 92 10.33 -17.73 -2.25
N GLU A 93 10.64 -16.50 -1.85
CA GLU A 93 10.75 -16.18 -0.44
C GLU A 93 9.34 -16.05 0.14
N THR A 94 9.11 -16.71 1.26
CA THR A 94 7.77 -16.87 1.83
C THR A 94 7.79 -16.73 3.36
N LEU A 95 6.66 -16.29 3.91
CA LEU A 95 6.38 -16.42 5.33
C LEU A 95 5.54 -17.68 5.54
N VAL A 96 5.98 -18.58 6.43
CA VAL A 96 5.29 -19.84 6.71
C VAL A 96 4.80 -19.91 8.15
N LYS A 97 3.52 -20.28 8.34
CA LYS A 97 2.92 -20.47 9.66
C LYS A 97 2.30 -21.87 9.77
N PRO A 98 2.62 -22.62 10.85
CA PRO A 98 3.63 -22.35 11.88
C PRO A 98 5.07 -22.61 11.39
N GLY A 99 5.95 -21.62 11.57
CA GLY A 99 7.34 -21.68 11.08
C GLY A 99 8.17 -22.84 11.63
N LYS A 100 7.94 -23.22 12.88
CA LYS A 100 8.65 -24.36 13.54
C LYS A 100 8.45 -25.71 12.82
N LYS A 101 7.36 -25.84 12.07
CA LYS A 101 7.02 -27.07 11.32
C LYS A 101 7.53 -27.07 9.88
N ALA A 102 8.03 -25.94 9.37
CA ALA A 102 8.51 -25.78 7.99
C ALA A 102 10.04 -25.67 7.98
N ARG A 103 10.71 -26.79 8.17
CA ARG A 103 12.17 -26.94 8.05
C ARG A 103 12.56 -27.28 6.62
N PRO A 104 13.80 -27.02 6.20
CA PRO A 104 14.31 -27.50 4.92
C PRO A 104 14.01 -28.99 4.71
N GLY A 105 13.54 -29.34 3.50
CA GLY A 105 13.05 -30.68 3.13
C GLY A 105 11.56 -30.91 3.42
N ALA A 106 10.87 -30.01 4.13
CA ALA A 106 9.43 -30.14 4.35
C ALA A 106 8.66 -29.89 3.06
N ARG A 107 7.76 -30.81 2.71
CA ARG A 107 6.85 -30.70 1.57
C ARG A 107 5.44 -30.37 2.02
N ILE A 108 4.81 -29.44 1.33
CA ILE A 108 3.49 -28.89 1.63
C ILE A 108 2.64 -29.01 0.37
N SER A 109 1.52 -29.70 0.46
CA SER A 109 0.57 -29.88 -0.63
C SER A 109 -0.58 -28.88 -0.52
N PHE A 110 -0.97 -28.29 -1.65
CA PHE A 110 -2.08 -27.36 -1.81
C PHE A 110 -3.01 -27.89 -2.90
N GLY A 111 -4.32 -27.73 -2.70
CA GLY A 111 -5.34 -28.10 -3.68
C GLY A 111 -5.23 -29.55 -4.14
N ASP A 112 -5.16 -30.48 -3.19
CA ASP A 112 -5.05 -31.93 -3.46
C ASP A 112 -3.88 -32.30 -4.39
N GLY A 113 -2.75 -31.61 -4.22
CA GLY A 113 -1.52 -31.88 -4.96
C GLY A 113 -1.36 -31.10 -6.28
N LYS A 114 -2.28 -30.21 -6.64
CA LYS A 114 -2.13 -29.33 -7.81
C LYS A 114 -0.90 -28.41 -7.72
N LEU A 115 -0.53 -28.04 -6.48
CA LEU A 115 0.66 -27.28 -6.18
C LEU A 115 1.35 -27.93 -4.97
N VAL A 116 2.66 -28.17 -5.10
CA VAL A 116 3.48 -28.67 -3.99
C VAL A 116 4.63 -27.71 -3.75
N GLY A 117 4.84 -27.31 -2.51
CA GLY A 117 5.96 -26.47 -2.11
C GLY A 117 6.97 -27.26 -1.28
N GLU A 118 8.24 -27.25 -1.64
CA GLU A 118 9.33 -27.76 -0.85
C GLU A 118 10.11 -26.62 -0.21
N VAL A 119 10.25 -26.65 1.10
CA VAL A 119 11.10 -25.69 1.83
C VAL A 119 12.55 -26.06 1.56
N ILE A 120 13.29 -25.21 0.86
CA ILE A 120 14.69 -25.45 0.51
C ILE A 120 15.67 -24.78 1.45
N ASP A 121 15.28 -23.64 2.08
CA ASP A 121 16.15 -22.93 3.01
C ASP A 121 15.34 -22.02 3.98
N VAL A 122 16.04 -21.56 5.01
CA VAL A 122 15.57 -20.53 5.94
C VAL A 122 16.46 -19.30 5.80
N VAL A 123 15.86 -18.18 5.45
CA VAL A 123 16.57 -16.91 5.22
C VAL A 123 16.26 -15.90 6.31
N ASP A 124 16.73 -14.67 6.12
CA ASP A 124 16.57 -13.57 7.08
C ASP A 124 15.14 -13.43 7.61
N GLU A 125 15.02 -12.93 8.83
CA GLU A 125 13.74 -12.75 9.56
C GLU A 125 12.93 -14.04 9.75
N GLY A 126 13.53 -15.20 9.51
CA GLY A 126 12.86 -16.49 9.60
C GLY A 126 11.95 -16.82 8.43
N ASN A 127 12.06 -16.09 7.31
CA ASN A 127 11.40 -16.43 6.05
C ASN A 127 11.92 -17.75 5.50
N ARG A 128 11.16 -18.37 4.59
CA ARG A 128 11.53 -19.63 3.92
C ARG A 128 11.71 -19.39 2.43
N LEU A 129 12.71 -20.03 1.85
CA LEU A 129 12.74 -20.25 0.41
C LEU A 129 11.95 -21.51 0.13
N VAL A 130 10.91 -21.38 -0.68
CA VAL A 130 10.05 -22.49 -1.09
C VAL A 130 10.13 -22.64 -2.59
N LYS A 131 10.46 -23.84 -3.03
CA LYS A 131 10.43 -24.23 -4.44
C LYS A 131 9.10 -24.89 -4.74
N PHE A 132 8.38 -24.38 -5.74
CA PHE A 132 7.07 -24.89 -6.12
C PHE A 132 7.16 -25.83 -7.32
N GLU A 133 6.39 -26.91 -7.26
CA GLU A 133 6.15 -27.89 -8.33
C GLU A 133 4.66 -27.80 -8.69
N TYR A 134 4.37 -27.63 -9.97
CA TYR A 134 3.03 -27.47 -10.52
C TYR A 134 3.01 -27.80 -12.02
N GLU A 135 1.83 -28.02 -12.59
CA GLU A 135 1.62 -28.15 -14.02
C GLU A 135 0.97 -26.89 -14.57
N GLY A 136 1.36 -26.46 -15.77
CA GLY A 136 0.80 -25.30 -16.45
C GLY A 136 1.44 -23.96 -16.03
N ILE A 137 0.63 -22.92 -15.88
CA ILE A 137 1.04 -21.56 -15.57
C ILE A 137 0.85 -21.30 -14.07
N PHE A 138 1.92 -20.90 -13.39
CA PHE A 138 1.89 -20.66 -11.94
C PHE A 138 0.82 -19.67 -11.50
N GLU A 139 0.66 -18.62 -12.25
CA GLU A 139 -0.32 -17.55 -11.97
C GLU A 139 -1.76 -18.07 -12.02
N GLU A 140 -2.08 -19.00 -12.93
CA GLU A 140 -3.39 -19.65 -13.02
C GLU A 140 -3.64 -20.57 -11.82
N VAL A 141 -2.63 -21.35 -11.44
CA VAL A 141 -2.70 -22.21 -10.24
C VAL A 141 -2.88 -21.36 -8.98
N LEU A 142 -2.16 -20.23 -8.92
CA LEU A 142 -2.26 -19.30 -7.81
C LEU A 142 -3.64 -18.63 -7.73
N ASP A 143 -4.24 -18.27 -8.86
CA ASP A 143 -5.60 -17.71 -8.92
C ASP A 143 -6.67 -18.72 -8.45
N GLU A 144 -6.46 -20.00 -8.70
CA GLU A 144 -7.35 -21.06 -8.25
C GLU A 144 -7.22 -21.34 -6.74
N LEU A 145 -6.00 -21.48 -6.24
CA LEU A 145 -5.72 -21.97 -4.89
C LEU A 145 -5.46 -20.88 -3.86
N GLY A 146 -5.00 -19.71 -4.33
CA GLY A 146 -4.57 -18.62 -3.48
C GLY A 146 -5.73 -17.78 -2.95
N GLN A 147 -5.49 -17.18 -1.80
CA GLN A 147 -6.37 -16.20 -1.17
C GLN A 147 -5.70 -14.82 -1.16
N MET A 148 -6.51 -13.77 -1.18
CA MET A 148 -6.00 -12.40 -1.05
C MET A 148 -5.34 -12.23 0.32
N PRO A 149 -4.11 -11.73 0.37
CA PRO A 149 -3.37 -11.53 1.61
C PRO A 149 -3.84 -10.23 2.27
N LEU A 150 -4.91 -10.32 3.05
CA LEU A 150 -5.42 -9.17 3.79
C LEU A 150 -4.44 -8.79 4.93
N PRO A 151 -4.36 -7.50 5.27
CA PRO A 151 -3.62 -7.04 6.44
C PRO A 151 -4.05 -7.77 7.73
N PRO A 152 -3.15 -7.97 8.70
CA PRO A 152 -3.44 -8.78 9.89
C PRO A 152 -4.54 -8.24 10.79
N TYR A 153 -4.87 -6.95 10.71
CA TYR A 153 -5.95 -6.31 11.45
C TYR A 153 -7.34 -6.52 10.82
N ILE A 154 -7.42 -7.03 9.60
CA ILE A 154 -8.67 -7.44 8.97
C ILE A 154 -8.89 -8.91 9.28
N THR A 155 -9.87 -9.19 10.13
CA THR A 155 -10.22 -10.54 10.57
C THR A 155 -11.42 -11.11 9.81
N HIS A 156 -12.20 -10.26 9.15
CA HIS A 156 -13.32 -10.65 8.33
C HIS A 156 -12.85 -11.20 6.97
N GLN A 157 -13.52 -12.26 6.51
CA GLN A 157 -13.28 -12.81 5.18
C GLN A 157 -14.02 -11.97 4.13
N LEU A 158 -13.33 -11.54 3.09
CA LEU A 158 -13.97 -10.80 2.00
C LEU A 158 -14.95 -11.70 1.23
N LYS A 159 -16.16 -11.19 1.00
CA LYS A 159 -17.16 -11.84 0.13
C LYS A 159 -16.74 -11.79 -1.35
N ASP A 160 -16.12 -10.69 -1.76
CA ASP A 160 -15.56 -10.48 -3.10
C ASP A 160 -14.10 -10.06 -2.99
N LYS A 161 -13.20 -10.94 -3.48
CA LYS A 161 -11.75 -10.70 -3.49
C LYS A 161 -11.34 -9.44 -4.26
N ASN A 162 -12.13 -9.03 -5.27
CA ASN A 162 -11.85 -7.84 -6.07
C ASN A 162 -12.03 -6.52 -5.29
N ARG A 163 -12.64 -6.59 -4.10
CA ARG A 163 -12.77 -5.40 -3.24
C ARG A 163 -11.43 -4.98 -2.63
N TYR A 164 -10.44 -5.87 -2.57
CA TYR A 164 -9.07 -5.54 -2.18
C TYR A 164 -8.16 -5.37 -3.40
N GLN A 165 -8.67 -4.70 -4.43
CA GLN A 165 -7.99 -4.38 -5.67
C GLN A 165 -8.47 -3.04 -6.19
N THR A 166 -7.54 -2.19 -6.69
CA THR A 166 -7.93 -0.95 -7.36
C THR A 166 -8.55 -1.24 -8.72
N VAL A 167 -9.42 -0.34 -9.20
CA VAL A 167 -10.07 -0.49 -10.52
C VAL A 167 -9.11 -0.32 -11.70
N TYR A 168 -7.90 0.13 -11.43
CA TYR A 168 -6.82 0.36 -12.40
C TYR A 168 -5.59 -0.53 -12.18
N ALA A 169 -5.70 -1.55 -11.34
CA ALA A 169 -4.63 -2.50 -11.09
C ALA A 169 -4.19 -3.20 -12.39
N LYS A 170 -2.88 -3.21 -12.66
CA LYS A 170 -2.32 -3.67 -13.94
C LYS A 170 -1.19 -4.68 -13.78
N TYR A 171 -0.18 -4.39 -12.96
CA TYR A 171 1.04 -5.20 -12.86
C TYR A 171 1.03 -6.07 -11.61
N ASP A 172 0.99 -7.39 -11.82
CA ASP A 172 1.04 -8.38 -10.73
C ASP A 172 2.35 -8.31 -9.94
N GLY A 173 2.31 -8.59 -8.64
CA GLY A 173 3.50 -8.69 -7.80
C GLY A 173 3.36 -8.12 -6.39
N SER A 174 2.24 -7.53 -6.05
CA SER A 174 2.02 -6.93 -4.73
C SER A 174 1.42 -7.92 -3.74
N ALA A 175 1.90 -7.88 -2.51
CA ALA A 175 1.31 -8.60 -1.38
C ALA A 175 0.21 -7.80 -0.67
N ALA A 176 0.05 -6.51 -0.99
CA ALA A 176 -0.98 -5.64 -0.44
C ALA A 176 -1.47 -4.62 -1.46
N ALA A 177 -2.73 -4.20 -1.35
CA ALA A 177 -3.29 -3.17 -2.20
C ALA A 177 -2.80 -1.77 -1.80
N PRO A 178 -2.63 -0.84 -2.77
CA PRO A 178 -2.45 0.58 -2.49
C PRO A 178 -3.80 1.18 -2.08
N THR A 179 -4.13 1.09 -0.80
CA THR A 179 -5.50 1.19 -0.29
C THR A 179 -6.17 2.54 -0.48
N ALA A 180 -5.41 3.64 -0.58
CA ALA A 180 -5.96 4.95 -0.95
C ALA A 180 -6.60 4.94 -2.35
N GLY A 181 -6.11 4.10 -3.26
CA GLY A 181 -6.68 3.91 -4.58
C GLY A 181 -8.02 3.16 -4.58
N LEU A 182 -8.36 2.47 -3.48
CA LEU A 182 -9.62 1.73 -3.37
C LEU A 182 -10.86 2.65 -3.34
N HIS A 183 -10.70 3.91 -3.02
CA HIS A 183 -11.79 4.89 -3.03
C HIS A 183 -12.26 5.28 -4.43
N PHE A 184 -11.42 5.10 -5.44
CA PHE A 184 -11.73 5.49 -6.82
C PHE A 184 -12.57 4.44 -7.53
N THR A 185 -13.58 4.92 -8.26
CA THR A 185 -14.31 4.15 -9.27
C THR A 185 -13.82 4.52 -10.66
N LYS A 186 -14.14 3.71 -11.68
CA LYS A 186 -13.81 4.05 -13.08
C LYS A 186 -14.51 5.33 -13.53
N GLU A 187 -15.75 5.51 -13.09
CA GLU A 187 -16.58 6.67 -13.38
C GLU A 187 -15.98 7.95 -12.79
N LEU A 188 -15.54 7.90 -11.51
CA LEU A 188 -14.89 9.04 -10.87
C LEU A 188 -13.57 9.40 -11.56
N LEU A 189 -12.74 8.42 -11.93
CA LEU A 189 -11.51 8.66 -12.68
C LEU A 189 -11.79 9.26 -14.06
N GLN A 190 -12.86 8.84 -14.75
CA GLN A 190 -13.25 9.43 -16.02
C GLN A 190 -13.72 10.88 -15.84
N GLN A 191 -14.54 11.16 -14.85
CA GLN A 191 -14.95 12.52 -14.50
C GLN A 191 -13.74 13.44 -14.23
N ILE A 192 -12.75 12.97 -13.49
CA ILE A 192 -11.50 13.69 -13.20
C ILE A 192 -10.76 14.03 -14.52
N LYS A 193 -10.63 13.06 -15.43
CA LYS A 193 -10.01 13.29 -16.74
C LYS A 193 -10.79 14.31 -17.56
N ASP A 194 -12.12 14.23 -17.58
CA ASP A 194 -12.99 15.14 -18.34
C ASP A 194 -12.91 16.59 -17.81
N MET A 195 -12.48 16.79 -16.58
CA MET A 195 -12.19 18.10 -15.98
C MET A 195 -10.82 18.66 -16.38
N GLY A 196 -10.04 17.97 -17.22
CA GLY A 196 -8.70 18.40 -17.62
C GLY A 196 -7.61 18.14 -16.55
N ILE A 197 -7.83 17.17 -15.69
CA ILE A 197 -6.87 16.72 -14.68
C ILE A 197 -6.12 15.52 -15.24
N ASN A 198 -4.80 15.57 -15.20
CA ASN A 198 -3.95 14.50 -15.67
C ASN A 198 -3.96 13.31 -14.68
N ILE A 199 -3.81 12.10 -15.20
CA ILE A 199 -3.63 10.89 -14.41
C ILE A 199 -2.38 10.18 -14.88
N ALA A 200 -1.39 10.09 -14.01
CA ALA A 200 -0.15 9.35 -14.21
C ALA A 200 -0.09 8.12 -13.30
N TYR A 201 0.72 7.17 -13.68
CA TYR A 201 0.86 5.92 -12.95
C TYR A 201 2.31 5.67 -12.53
N VAL A 202 2.44 5.09 -11.36
CA VAL A 202 3.67 4.44 -10.88
C VAL A 202 3.33 3.00 -10.51
N THR A 203 4.33 2.15 -10.44
CA THR A 203 4.20 0.81 -9.89
C THR A 203 5.10 0.70 -8.66
N LEU A 204 4.54 0.33 -7.53
CA LEU A 204 5.31 -0.10 -6.37
C LEU A 204 4.64 -1.37 -5.84
N HIS A 205 5.39 -2.47 -5.82
CA HIS A 205 4.91 -3.73 -5.26
C HIS A 205 5.05 -3.68 -3.74
N VAL A 206 3.91 -3.55 -3.07
CA VAL A 206 3.84 -3.42 -1.61
C VAL A 206 4.16 -4.76 -0.97
N GLY A 207 5.18 -4.78 -0.12
CA GLY A 207 5.52 -5.92 0.71
C GLY A 207 4.75 -5.93 2.03
N LEU A 208 4.70 -7.10 2.68
CA LEU A 208 4.04 -7.23 3.99
C LEU A 208 4.75 -6.49 5.12
N GLY A 209 5.99 -6.06 4.90
CA GLY A 209 6.74 -5.25 5.85
C GLY A 209 6.01 -3.95 6.24
N THR A 210 5.18 -3.41 5.34
CA THR A 210 4.37 -2.20 5.58
C THR A 210 3.39 -2.35 6.75
N PHE A 211 2.98 -3.58 7.08
CA PHE A 211 2.07 -3.87 8.19
C PHE A 211 2.77 -4.29 9.48
N ARG A 212 4.10 -4.33 9.48
CA ARG A 212 4.86 -4.66 10.70
C ARG A 212 4.96 -3.42 11.57
N PRO A 213 4.72 -3.56 12.89
CA PRO A 213 4.92 -2.44 13.81
C PRO A 213 6.41 -2.05 13.85
N VAL A 214 6.66 -0.76 14.05
CA VAL A 214 8.00 -0.25 14.35
C VAL A 214 8.44 -0.81 15.70
N LYS A 215 9.64 -1.38 15.78
CA LYS A 215 10.15 -2.10 16.97
C LYS A 215 11.25 -1.34 17.72
N VAL A 216 11.55 -0.13 17.28
CA VAL A 216 12.60 0.72 17.85
C VAL A 216 11.98 1.91 18.57
N ASP A 217 12.69 2.49 19.53
CA ASP A 217 12.22 3.67 20.25
C ASP A 217 12.55 4.98 19.51
N ASP A 218 13.72 5.04 18.88
CA ASP A 218 14.13 6.20 18.07
C ASP A 218 13.80 5.96 16.60
N VAL A 219 13.13 6.93 15.99
CA VAL A 219 12.76 6.90 14.55
C VAL A 219 13.98 6.66 13.66
N LEU A 220 15.14 7.22 14.02
CA LEU A 220 16.38 7.10 13.23
C LEU A 220 16.97 5.69 13.21
N GLU A 221 16.59 4.82 14.14
CA GLU A 221 17.06 3.43 14.20
C GLU A 221 16.18 2.49 13.34
N HIS A 222 15.06 2.99 12.79
CA HIS A 222 14.17 2.17 11.97
C HIS A 222 14.73 2.01 10.55
N HIS A 223 14.72 0.78 10.06
CA HIS A 223 15.07 0.42 8.69
C HIS A 223 13.84 -0.05 7.93
N MET A 224 13.56 0.61 6.80
CA MET A 224 12.47 0.24 5.91
C MET A 224 12.80 -1.02 5.12
N HIS A 225 11.77 -1.82 4.84
CA HIS A 225 11.90 -2.92 3.90
C HIS A 225 12.01 -2.38 2.47
N SER A 226 12.85 -3.05 1.68
CA SER A 226 13.04 -2.69 0.27
C SER A 226 11.87 -3.20 -0.57
N GLU A 227 11.29 -2.33 -1.39
CA GLU A 227 10.17 -2.63 -2.29
C GLU A 227 10.51 -2.24 -3.71
N PHE A 228 10.07 -3.06 -4.67
CA PHE A 228 10.29 -2.80 -6.10
C PHE A 228 9.40 -1.67 -6.58
N TYR A 229 9.98 -0.72 -7.31
CA TYR A 229 9.25 0.36 -7.97
C TYR A 229 9.57 0.47 -9.45
N ARG A 230 8.67 1.11 -10.19
CA ARG A 230 8.83 1.47 -11.60
C ARG A 230 8.00 2.69 -11.94
N ILE A 231 8.55 3.55 -12.79
CA ILE A 231 7.84 4.63 -13.49
C ILE A 231 8.22 4.59 -14.96
N GLU A 232 7.22 4.71 -15.85
CA GLU A 232 7.42 4.76 -17.28
C GLU A 232 7.72 6.20 -17.75
N GLU A 233 8.33 6.33 -18.93
CA GLU A 233 8.72 7.64 -19.48
C GLU A 233 7.51 8.56 -19.67
N GLU A 234 6.42 8.06 -20.26
CA GLU A 234 5.20 8.84 -20.48
C GLU A 234 4.62 9.43 -19.18
N ASP A 235 4.62 8.65 -18.11
CA ASP A 235 4.15 9.09 -16.79
C ASP A 235 5.10 10.12 -16.15
N ALA A 236 6.40 9.90 -16.27
CA ALA A 236 7.41 10.83 -15.77
C ALA A 236 7.33 12.18 -16.51
N GLU A 237 7.24 12.18 -17.84
CA GLU A 237 7.08 13.37 -18.65
C GLU A 237 5.80 14.13 -18.30
N LEU A 238 4.67 13.43 -18.15
CA LEU A 238 3.38 14.04 -17.80
C LEU A 238 3.44 14.76 -16.44
N ILE A 239 4.10 14.18 -15.46
CA ILE A 239 4.29 14.79 -14.14
C ILE A 239 5.23 16.01 -14.23
N ASN A 240 6.34 15.90 -14.97
CA ASN A 240 7.28 17.01 -15.19
C ASN A 240 6.59 18.20 -15.89
N GLU A 241 5.79 17.92 -16.93
CA GLU A 241 5.01 18.95 -17.64
C GLU A 241 3.98 19.62 -16.72
N THR A 242 3.30 18.83 -15.88
CA THR A 242 2.37 19.35 -14.88
C THR A 242 3.06 20.39 -14.00
N LYS A 243 4.22 20.07 -13.43
CA LYS A 243 4.98 20.99 -12.58
C LYS A 243 5.45 22.22 -13.34
N LYS A 244 5.98 22.03 -14.55
CA LYS A 244 6.44 23.12 -15.42
C LYS A 244 5.35 24.12 -15.74
N ASN A 245 4.11 23.65 -15.87
CA ASN A 245 2.94 24.47 -16.17
C ASN A 245 2.25 25.03 -14.92
N GLY A 246 2.83 24.85 -13.73
CA GLY A 246 2.28 25.35 -12.46
C GLY A 246 1.10 24.55 -11.89
N GLY A 247 0.86 23.35 -12.42
CA GLY A 247 -0.11 22.41 -11.88
C GLY A 247 0.41 21.70 -10.63
N ARG A 248 -0.49 21.16 -9.83
CA ARG A 248 -0.14 20.42 -8.61
C ARG A 248 0.02 18.93 -8.92
N VAL A 249 1.01 18.31 -8.29
CA VAL A 249 1.20 16.85 -8.28
C VAL A 249 0.59 16.31 -7.00
N ILE A 250 -0.50 15.56 -7.13
CA ILE A 250 -1.23 14.97 -6.01
C ILE A 250 -1.03 13.47 -6.03
N SER A 251 -0.33 12.97 -5.05
CA SER A 251 -0.07 11.54 -4.87
C SER A 251 -1.30 10.86 -4.28
N VAL A 252 -1.66 9.70 -4.82
CA VAL A 252 -2.69 8.83 -4.25
C VAL A 252 -2.03 7.64 -3.58
N GLY A 253 -2.02 7.68 -2.25
CA GLY A 253 -1.37 6.72 -1.37
C GLY A 253 0.09 7.03 -1.08
N THR A 254 0.52 6.56 0.08
CA THR A 254 1.91 6.66 0.54
C THR A 254 2.88 5.89 -0.35
N THR A 255 2.42 4.86 -1.04
CA THR A 255 3.22 4.08 -1.99
C THR A 255 3.58 4.88 -3.23
N SER A 256 2.63 5.64 -3.80
CA SER A 256 2.90 6.57 -4.91
C SER A 256 3.86 7.67 -4.47
N THR A 257 3.66 8.23 -3.27
CA THR A 257 4.58 9.23 -2.68
C THR A 257 5.99 8.68 -2.58
N ARG A 258 6.16 7.51 -1.99
CA ARG A 258 7.49 6.89 -1.82
C ARG A 258 8.17 6.60 -3.16
N THR A 259 7.42 6.19 -4.17
CA THR A 259 7.95 5.99 -5.52
C THR A 259 8.44 7.31 -6.11
N LEU A 260 7.60 8.33 -6.13
CA LEU A 260 7.94 9.64 -6.71
C LEU A 260 9.17 10.25 -6.05
N GLU A 261 9.20 10.25 -4.71
CA GLU A 261 10.31 10.83 -3.95
C GLU A 261 11.61 10.00 -4.07
N SER A 262 11.52 8.69 -4.37
CA SER A 262 12.69 7.84 -4.62
C SER A 262 13.28 8.02 -6.02
N VAL A 263 12.42 8.31 -7.01
CA VAL A 263 12.84 8.48 -8.42
C VAL A 263 13.38 9.87 -8.67
N ALA A 264 12.85 10.87 -7.98
CA ALA A 264 13.12 12.29 -8.23
C ALA A 264 14.59 12.66 -8.08
N GLU A 265 15.09 13.38 -9.05
CA GLU A 265 16.35 14.10 -8.94
C GLU A 265 16.26 15.22 -7.89
N GLU A 266 17.39 15.88 -7.57
CA GLU A 266 17.39 16.92 -6.52
C GLU A 266 16.50 18.13 -6.86
N ASP A 267 16.32 18.42 -8.14
CA ASP A 267 15.44 19.50 -8.63
C ASP A 267 13.96 19.09 -8.77
N GLY A 268 13.64 17.83 -8.44
CA GLY A 268 12.31 17.25 -8.53
C GLY A 268 11.93 16.72 -9.92
N THR A 269 12.86 16.69 -10.87
CA THR A 269 12.67 16.12 -12.20
C THR A 269 12.59 14.59 -12.10
N LEU A 270 11.71 13.99 -12.90
CA LEU A 270 11.51 12.55 -12.99
C LEU A 270 11.95 12.03 -14.35
N HIS A 271 12.48 10.81 -14.37
CA HIS A 271 12.81 10.04 -15.57
C HIS A 271 12.30 8.62 -15.41
N ALA A 272 12.10 7.92 -16.54
CA ALA A 272 11.80 6.49 -16.51
C ALA A 272 12.86 5.74 -15.68
N LYS A 273 12.41 5.00 -14.70
CA LYS A 273 13.29 4.28 -13.78
C LYS A 273 12.59 3.10 -13.14
N SER A 274 13.33 2.03 -12.92
CA SER A 274 12.91 0.93 -12.08
C SER A 274 14.02 0.55 -11.12
N GLY A 275 13.66 0.05 -9.96
CA GLY A 275 14.63 -0.31 -8.95
C GLY A 275 13.99 -0.73 -7.64
N TRP A 276 14.74 -0.64 -6.59
CA TRP A 276 14.30 -0.96 -5.22
C TRP A 276 14.43 0.27 -4.35
N THR A 277 13.44 0.51 -3.50
CA THR A 277 13.45 1.63 -2.55
C THR A 277 13.19 1.14 -1.14
N ASP A 278 13.95 1.66 -0.22
CA ASP A 278 13.78 1.58 1.22
C ASP A 278 13.61 2.98 1.84
N ILE A 279 13.13 3.92 1.03
CA ILE A 279 12.96 5.31 1.45
C ILE A 279 12.09 5.38 2.71
N PHE A 280 12.61 6.05 3.72
CA PHE A 280 11.91 6.35 4.95
C PHE A 280 11.67 7.84 5.07
N ILE A 281 10.40 8.24 4.98
CA ILE A 281 9.98 9.65 5.05
C ILE A 281 9.40 9.91 6.43
N TYR A 282 10.01 10.85 7.15
CA TYR A 282 9.62 11.31 8.48
C TYR A 282 9.85 12.83 8.60
N PRO A 283 9.34 13.50 9.65
CA PRO A 283 9.49 14.94 9.80
C PRO A 283 10.93 15.46 9.66
N GLY A 284 11.10 16.47 8.82
CA GLY A 284 12.40 16.99 8.36
C GLY A 284 12.73 16.62 6.92
N TYR A 285 12.01 15.66 6.32
CA TYR A 285 12.12 15.33 4.90
C TYR A 285 11.60 16.49 4.04
N LYS A 286 12.34 16.82 2.98
CA LYS A 286 11.95 17.85 2.00
C LYS A 286 11.41 17.17 0.76
N PHE A 287 10.10 17.29 0.56
CA PHE A 287 9.43 16.73 -0.63
C PHE A 287 9.89 17.47 -1.89
N LYS A 288 10.22 16.71 -2.92
CA LYS A 288 10.73 17.19 -4.20
C LYS A 288 9.63 17.28 -5.27
N VAL A 289 8.65 16.37 -5.20
CA VAL A 289 7.67 16.17 -6.26
C VAL A 289 6.27 16.54 -5.84
N ILE A 290 5.77 15.96 -4.74
CA ILE A 290 4.36 16.05 -4.39
C ILE A 290 3.99 17.37 -3.74
N ASP A 291 2.83 17.89 -4.14
CA ASP A 291 2.20 19.08 -3.54
C ASP A 291 1.10 18.69 -2.54
N GLY A 292 0.40 17.59 -2.80
CA GLY A 292 -0.67 17.06 -1.96
C GLY A 292 -0.70 15.53 -1.96
N LEU A 293 -1.46 14.99 -1.03
CA LEU A 293 -1.57 13.54 -0.79
C LEU A 293 -3.00 13.14 -0.43
N ILE A 294 -3.56 12.20 -1.18
CA ILE A 294 -4.78 11.48 -0.82
C ILE A 294 -4.36 10.15 -0.17
N THR A 295 -4.80 9.89 1.04
CA THR A 295 -4.40 8.71 1.79
C THR A 295 -5.52 8.20 2.71
N ASN A 296 -5.36 7.00 3.27
CA ASN A 296 -6.20 6.51 4.36
C ASN A 296 -5.65 7.00 5.70
N PHE A 297 -6.41 6.81 6.78
CA PHE A 297 -5.90 7.00 8.13
C PHE A 297 -5.01 5.83 8.54
N HIS A 298 -3.88 6.14 9.18
CA HIS A 298 -2.82 5.20 9.53
C HIS A 298 -2.81 4.83 11.01
N LEU A 299 -2.10 3.75 11.34
CA LEU A 299 -1.90 3.29 12.72
C LEU A 299 -1.09 4.28 13.55
N PRO A 300 -1.35 4.36 14.88
CA PRO A 300 -0.42 4.98 15.81
C PRO A 300 0.99 4.39 15.66
N GLU A 301 2.00 5.23 15.82
CA GLU A 301 3.42 4.83 15.82
C GLU A 301 3.90 4.16 14.50
N SER A 302 3.14 4.30 13.41
CA SER A 302 3.50 3.72 12.12
C SER A 302 4.39 4.66 11.29
N THR A 303 5.21 4.06 10.42
CA THR A 303 6.02 4.80 9.43
C THR A 303 5.16 5.65 8.51
N LEU A 304 3.91 5.25 8.26
CA LEU A 304 2.97 6.00 7.41
C LEU A 304 2.43 7.24 8.12
N LEU A 305 2.20 7.18 9.43
CA LEU A 305 1.85 8.37 10.23
C LEU A 305 3.02 9.37 10.26
N MET A 306 4.27 8.87 10.27
CA MET A 306 5.46 9.71 10.18
C MET A 306 5.56 10.40 8.81
N LEU A 307 5.24 9.70 7.71
CA LEU A 307 5.25 10.26 6.36
C LEU A 307 4.24 11.41 6.22
N VAL A 308 2.99 11.22 6.63
CA VAL A 308 1.98 12.29 6.55
C VAL A 308 2.33 13.45 7.49
N SER A 309 2.96 13.17 8.63
CA SER A 309 3.48 14.18 9.55
C SER A 309 4.65 14.98 8.95
N ALA A 310 5.45 14.36 8.08
CA ALA A 310 6.48 15.06 7.33
C ALA A 310 5.89 16.07 6.34
N LEU A 311 4.73 15.74 5.73
CA LEU A 311 4.09 16.58 4.72
C LEU A 311 3.34 17.78 5.32
N ALA A 312 2.58 17.56 6.40
CA ALA A 312 1.67 18.58 6.95
C ALA A 312 2.08 19.10 8.34
N GLY A 313 3.16 18.58 8.91
CA GLY A 313 3.53 18.84 10.28
C GLY A 313 2.83 17.90 11.27
N ARG A 314 3.60 17.43 12.26
CA ARG A 314 3.11 16.47 13.25
C ARG A 314 1.89 16.97 14.03
N GLU A 315 1.89 18.24 14.44
CA GLU A 315 0.80 18.83 15.23
C GLU A 315 -0.51 18.87 14.44
N HIS A 316 -0.46 19.30 13.17
CA HIS A 316 -1.63 19.32 12.30
C HIS A 316 -2.20 17.90 12.09
N ILE A 317 -1.32 16.93 11.84
CA ILE A 317 -1.72 15.54 11.64
C ILE A 317 -2.33 14.94 12.90
N LEU A 318 -1.70 15.08 14.07
CA LEU A 318 -2.25 14.54 15.31
C LEU A 318 -3.57 15.19 15.68
N ASN A 319 -3.71 16.50 15.45
CA ASN A 319 -5.00 17.19 15.62
C ASN A 319 -6.07 16.62 14.68
N ALA A 320 -5.75 16.45 13.39
CA ALA A 320 -6.67 15.88 12.40
C ALA A 320 -7.10 14.45 12.78
N TYR A 321 -6.16 13.62 13.25
CA TYR A 321 -6.43 12.25 13.68
C TYR A 321 -7.30 12.20 14.94
N ASN A 322 -7.06 13.06 15.92
CA ASN A 322 -7.92 13.18 17.11
C ASN A 322 -9.35 13.62 16.74
N ILE A 323 -9.49 14.56 15.81
CA ILE A 323 -10.79 14.94 15.27
C ILE A 323 -11.45 13.80 14.53
N ALA A 324 -10.71 13.05 13.68
CA ALA A 324 -11.22 11.89 12.98
C ALA A 324 -11.73 10.80 13.93
N VAL A 325 -11.02 10.54 15.04
CA VAL A 325 -11.47 9.60 16.08
C VAL A 325 -12.76 10.11 16.73
N LYS A 326 -12.81 11.40 17.14
CA LYS A 326 -13.99 12.02 17.75
C LYS A 326 -15.21 11.99 16.83
N GLU A 327 -15.01 12.26 15.56
CA GLU A 327 -16.05 12.26 14.52
C GLU A 327 -16.33 10.84 13.98
N ARG A 328 -15.71 9.80 14.55
CA ARG A 328 -15.90 8.41 14.22
C ARG A 328 -15.64 8.08 12.75
N TYR A 329 -14.54 8.59 12.19
CA TYR A 329 -14.02 8.14 10.93
C TYR A 329 -13.56 6.69 11.02
N ARG A 330 -13.59 6.00 9.90
CA ARG A 330 -13.12 4.62 9.77
C ARG A 330 -11.63 4.62 9.42
N PHE A 331 -10.87 3.75 10.05
CA PHE A 331 -9.41 3.70 9.93
C PHE A 331 -8.93 2.52 9.09
N PHE A 332 -7.73 2.64 8.53
CA PHE A 332 -6.95 1.67 7.77
C PHE A 332 -7.48 1.36 6.38
N SER A 333 -7.17 0.12 5.86
CA SER A 333 -7.30 -0.25 4.46
C SER A 333 -8.70 -0.05 3.86
N PHE A 334 -9.75 -0.34 4.61
CA PHE A 334 -11.15 -0.15 4.20
C PHE A 334 -11.80 1.06 4.88
N GLY A 335 -10.99 1.89 5.50
CA GLY A 335 -11.42 3.09 6.17
C GLY A 335 -11.75 4.25 5.24
N ASP A 336 -11.90 5.41 5.85
CA ASP A 336 -12.16 6.67 5.16
C ASP A 336 -10.87 7.30 4.62
N ALA A 337 -11.02 8.36 3.85
CA ALA A 337 -9.92 9.05 3.20
C ALA A 337 -9.56 10.37 3.88
N MET A 338 -8.31 10.76 3.74
CA MET A 338 -7.79 12.08 4.06
C MET A 338 -7.17 12.69 2.80
N PHE A 339 -7.43 13.96 2.54
CA PHE A 339 -6.74 14.74 1.52
C PHE A 339 -5.93 15.86 2.18
N ILE A 340 -4.62 15.71 2.15
CA ILE A 340 -3.66 16.73 2.58
C ILE A 340 -3.31 17.58 1.37
N HIS A 341 -3.67 18.86 1.41
CA HIS A 341 -3.51 19.78 0.28
C HIS A 341 -2.76 21.06 0.68
N PRO A 342 -2.15 21.80 -0.29
CA PRO A 342 -1.57 23.11 -0.03
C PRO A 342 -2.61 24.17 0.19
#